data_dd49a5cca3fb281aa31153162ca226f3
#
_entry.id   dd49a5cca3fb281aa31153162ca226f3
#
_cell.length_a   1.000
_cell.length_b   1.000
_cell.length_c   1.000
_cell.angle_alpha   90.00
_cell.angle_beta   90.00
_cell.angle_gamma   90.00
#
_symmetry.space_group_name_H-M   'P 1'
#
loop_
_entity.id
_entity.type
_entity.pdbx_description
1 polymer ?
#
loop_
_entity_poly.entity_id
_entity_poly.type
_entity_poly.pdbx_seq_one_letter_code
_entity_poly.pdbx_strand_id
1 'polypeptide(L)'
;MKELYEDFALKGKGYAEDDFRNICVKFGGLKVAEIFEDHIYGTQDYIPTLKTALEVAGLELKEKTNPNLSAQYFGFVAAKENGKVIIKKVEPNSVTDKNGIAPEDEITKVNGVKIEGKLSDIWIRDLNIKLPIMKGCKENVTLTIKKKFSEKSISLAIGNHYKLLEFLRKEKATDDQLILRKVWSS
;
A
#
# COMPACT_ATOMS: atom_id res chain seq x y z
N MET A 1 11.44 -22.50 -2.36
CA MET A 1 11.99 -22.33 -0.99
C MET A 1 12.77 -23.55 -0.49
N LYS A 2 12.22 -24.79 -0.59
CA LYS A 2 12.93 -26.01 -0.15
C LYS A 2 14.29 -26.18 -0.82
N GLU A 3 14.39 -26.03 -2.14
CA GLU A 3 15.64 -26.14 -2.89
C GLU A 3 16.67 -25.06 -2.49
N LEU A 4 16.23 -23.80 -2.25
CA LEU A 4 17.13 -22.76 -1.72
C LEU A 4 17.69 -23.15 -0.34
N TYR A 5 16.86 -23.74 0.51
CA TYR A 5 17.29 -24.19 1.82
C TYR A 5 18.30 -25.34 1.71
N GLU A 6 18.00 -26.37 0.91
CA GLU A 6 18.83 -27.58 0.75
C GLU A 6 20.15 -27.30 0.02
N ASP A 7 20.14 -26.45 -1.01
CA ASP A 7 21.31 -26.20 -1.85
C ASP A 7 22.21 -25.09 -1.35
N PHE A 8 21.69 -24.16 -0.55
CA PHE A 8 22.45 -23.02 -0.06
C PHE A 8 22.52 -22.98 1.48
N ALA A 9 21.39 -22.86 2.17
CA ALA A 9 21.40 -22.64 3.61
C ALA A 9 22.00 -23.82 4.39
N LEU A 10 21.59 -25.06 4.09
CA LEU A 10 22.15 -26.26 4.74
C LEU A 10 23.64 -26.43 4.45
N LYS A 11 24.14 -25.90 3.35
CA LYS A 11 25.57 -25.97 2.97
C LYS A 11 26.36 -24.75 3.47
N GLY A 12 25.76 -23.89 4.26
CA GLY A 12 26.38 -22.66 4.77
C GLY A 12 26.75 -21.66 3.68
N LYS A 13 26.09 -21.73 2.51
CA LYS A 13 26.33 -20.83 1.37
C LYS A 13 25.24 -19.76 1.30
N GLY A 14 25.62 -18.53 0.98
CA GLY A 14 24.70 -17.51 0.53
C GLY A 14 24.22 -17.80 -0.88
N TYR A 15 23.08 -17.24 -1.28
CA TYR A 15 22.61 -17.27 -2.68
C TYR A 15 22.57 -15.86 -3.26
N ALA A 16 22.84 -15.77 -4.56
CA ALA A 16 22.71 -14.55 -5.33
C ALA A 16 21.27 -14.41 -5.89
N GLU A 17 20.95 -13.24 -6.40
CA GLU A 17 19.66 -12.96 -7.02
C GLU A 17 19.35 -13.89 -8.19
N ASP A 18 20.36 -14.17 -9.02
CA ASP A 18 20.25 -15.11 -10.15
C ASP A 18 19.94 -16.54 -9.70
N ASP A 19 20.48 -16.99 -8.58
CA ASP A 19 20.18 -18.33 -8.03
C ASP A 19 18.70 -18.41 -7.67
N PHE A 20 18.17 -17.37 -7.00
CA PHE A 20 16.75 -17.28 -6.67
C PHE A 20 15.88 -17.26 -7.93
N ARG A 21 16.21 -16.38 -8.89
CA ARG A 21 15.53 -16.30 -10.17
C ARG A 21 15.49 -17.64 -10.90
N ASN A 22 16.64 -18.29 -11.01
CA ASN A 22 16.76 -19.56 -11.73
C ASN A 22 15.91 -20.67 -11.10
N ILE A 23 15.88 -20.75 -9.77
CA ILE A 23 15.00 -21.69 -9.07
C ILE A 23 13.52 -21.36 -9.32
N CYS A 24 13.13 -20.09 -9.26
CA CYS A 24 11.75 -19.69 -9.56
C CYS A 24 11.35 -20.06 -10.99
N VAL A 25 12.22 -19.79 -11.96
CA VAL A 25 11.99 -20.11 -13.37
C VAL A 25 11.97 -21.64 -13.62
N LYS A 26 12.82 -22.41 -12.94
CA LYS A 26 12.82 -23.87 -13.00
C LYS A 26 11.43 -24.47 -12.66
N PHE A 27 10.74 -23.92 -11.66
CA PHE A 27 9.42 -24.41 -11.23
C PHE A 27 8.25 -23.72 -11.97
N GLY A 28 8.38 -22.47 -12.33
CA GLY A 28 7.29 -21.66 -12.90
C GLY A 28 7.39 -21.44 -14.41
N GLY A 29 8.50 -21.89 -15.03
CA GLY A 29 8.72 -21.79 -16.48
C GLY A 29 8.86 -20.37 -17.01
N LEU A 30 8.65 -20.21 -18.31
CA LEU A 30 8.83 -18.93 -19.01
C LEU A 30 7.97 -17.80 -18.46
N LYS A 31 6.76 -18.09 -17.99
CA LYS A 31 5.89 -17.07 -17.37
C LYS A 31 6.52 -16.40 -16.15
N VAL A 32 7.25 -17.14 -15.34
CA VAL A 32 7.97 -16.58 -14.19
C VAL A 32 9.18 -15.78 -14.66
N ALA A 33 9.87 -16.23 -15.72
CA ALA A 33 10.95 -15.44 -16.32
C ALA A 33 10.45 -14.07 -16.82
N GLU A 34 9.31 -14.04 -17.54
CA GLU A 34 8.65 -12.80 -17.98
C GLU A 34 8.33 -11.87 -16.79
N ILE A 35 7.81 -12.42 -15.67
CA ILE A 35 7.52 -11.62 -14.46
C ILE A 35 8.80 -10.97 -13.92
N PHE A 36 9.93 -11.67 -13.90
CA PHE A 36 11.19 -11.10 -13.47
C PHE A 36 11.61 -9.93 -14.39
N GLU A 37 11.57 -10.12 -15.70
CA GLU A 37 11.99 -9.10 -16.67
C GLU A 37 11.07 -7.88 -16.65
N ASP A 38 9.75 -8.09 -16.60
CA ASP A 38 8.77 -7.02 -16.74
C ASP A 38 8.55 -6.23 -15.44
N HIS A 39 8.55 -6.91 -14.27
CA HIS A 39 8.08 -6.33 -13.01
C HIS A 39 9.13 -6.26 -11.90
N ILE A 40 10.16 -7.10 -11.93
CA ILE A 40 11.22 -7.08 -10.90
C ILE A 40 12.41 -6.24 -11.41
N TYR A 41 12.87 -6.49 -12.63
CA TYR A 41 13.93 -5.70 -13.27
C TYR A 41 13.38 -4.54 -14.09
N GLY A 42 12.18 -4.69 -14.62
CA GLY A 42 11.46 -3.66 -15.36
C GLY A 42 10.57 -2.79 -14.47
N THR A 43 9.81 -1.92 -15.12
CA THR A 43 8.89 -0.97 -14.50
C THR A 43 7.44 -1.12 -14.97
N GLN A 44 7.09 -2.25 -15.57
CA GLN A 44 5.74 -2.49 -16.07
C GLN A 44 4.74 -2.64 -14.90
N ASP A 45 3.51 -2.18 -15.13
CA ASP A 45 2.42 -2.36 -14.16
C ASP A 45 2.13 -3.85 -13.95
N TYR A 46 2.24 -4.31 -12.71
CA TYR A 46 1.99 -5.71 -12.35
C TYR A 46 0.50 -6.06 -12.21
N ILE A 47 -0.40 -5.07 -12.18
CA ILE A 47 -1.85 -5.30 -11.96
C ILE A 47 -2.47 -6.23 -13.01
N PRO A 48 -2.20 -6.08 -14.32
CA PRO A 48 -2.73 -7.00 -15.33
C PRO A 48 -2.27 -8.45 -15.12
N THR A 49 -0.99 -8.64 -14.85
CA THR A 49 -0.39 -9.96 -14.59
C THR A 49 -0.96 -10.59 -13.32
N LEU A 50 -1.12 -9.78 -12.25
CA LEU A 50 -1.73 -10.21 -11.00
C LEU A 50 -3.20 -10.65 -11.21
N LYS A 51 -3.99 -9.89 -11.96
CA LYS A 51 -5.38 -10.26 -12.29
C LYS A 51 -5.44 -11.62 -12.97
N THR A 52 -4.59 -11.86 -13.96
CA THR A 52 -4.52 -13.15 -14.68
C THR A 52 -4.13 -14.29 -13.73
N ALA A 53 -3.14 -14.09 -12.87
CA ALA A 53 -2.72 -15.10 -11.91
C ALA A 53 -3.83 -15.43 -10.88
N LEU A 54 -4.53 -14.41 -10.38
CA LEU A 54 -5.65 -14.59 -9.46
C LEU A 54 -6.82 -15.34 -10.10
N GLU A 55 -7.06 -15.12 -11.38
CA GLU A 55 -8.13 -15.79 -12.12
C GLU A 55 -7.91 -17.31 -12.17
N VAL A 56 -6.67 -17.78 -12.33
CA VAL A 56 -6.30 -19.20 -12.28
C VAL A 56 -6.69 -19.82 -10.94
N ALA A 57 -6.59 -19.08 -9.83
CA ALA A 57 -7.00 -19.52 -8.51
C ALA A 57 -8.51 -19.29 -8.23
N GLY A 58 -9.27 -18.79 -9.20
CA GLY A 58 -10.68 -18.41 -9.01
C GLY A 58 -10.86 -17.23 -8.07
N LEU A 59 -9.85 -16.38 -7.96
CA LEU A 59 -9.88 -15.11 -7.24
C LEU A 59 -10.11 -13.97 -8.21
N GLU A 60 -10.62 -12.86 -7.72
CA GLU A 60 -10.74 -11.62 -8.48
C GLU A 60 -10.16 -10.46 -7.67
N LEU A 61 -9.62 -9.49 -8.38
CA LEU A 61 -9.14 -8.25 -7.81
C LEU A 61 -10.18 -7.16 -8.04
N LYS A 62 -10.79 -6.67 -6.96
CA LYS A 62 -11.75 -5.56 -7.03
C LYS A 62 -11.19 -4.30 -6.40
N GLU A 63 -11.51 -3.19 -7.02
CA GLU A 63 -11.29 -1.88 -6.44
C GLU A 63 -12.40 -1.54 -5.45
N LYS A 64 -12.02 -1.14 -4.25
CA LYS A 64 -12.92 -0.73 -3.19
C LYS A 64 -12.59 0.68 -2.74
N THR A 65 -13.61 1.46 -2.44
CA THR A 65 -13.41 2.77 -1.82
C THR A 65 -12.67 2.61 -0.49
N ASN A 66 -11.60 3.39 -0.31
CA ASN A 66 -10.86 3.37 0.94
C ASN A 66 -11.72 3.96 2.05
N PRO A 67 -12.00 3.25 3.15
CA PRO A 67 -12.80 3.76 4.27
C PRO A 67 -12.09 4.87 5.04
N ASN A 68 -10.77 4.95 4.93
CA ASN A 68 -9.98 6.02 5.52
C ASN A 68 -10.00 7.22 4.58
N LEU A 69 -10.63 8.31 4.99
CA LEU A 69 -10.83 9.49 4.16
C LEU A 69 -9.52 10.21 3.81
N SER A 70 -8.53 10.24 4.73
CA SER A 70 -7.22 10.82 4.41
C SER A 70 -6.48 10.01 3.36
N ALA A 71 -6.59 8.69 3.41
CA ALA A 71 -6.04 7.83 2.36
C ALA A 71 -6.84 7.98 1.06
N GLN A 72 -8.17 8.04 1.13
CA GLN A 72 -9.02 8.16 -0.04
C GLN A 72 -8.77 9.47 -0.81
N TYR A 73 -8.70 10.61 -0.13
CA TYR A 73 -8.64 11.92 -0.79
C TYR A 73 -7.24 12.48 -0.95
N PHE A 74 -6.31 12.13 -0.07
CA PHE A 74 -4.95 12.69 -0.07
C PHE A 74 -3.87 11.64 -0.26
N GLY A 75 -4.18 10.34 -0.08
CA GLY A 75 -3.23 9.26 -0.24
C GLY A 75 -2.28 9.10 0.95
N PHE A 76 -2.71 9.41 2.18
CA PHE A 76 -1.92 9.11 3.36
C PHE A 76 -2.75 8.46 4.48
N VAL A 77 -2.08 7.70 5.32
CA VAL A 77 -2.63 7.16 6.57
C VAL A 77 -1.81 7.71 7.73
N ALA A 78 -2.47 8.25 8.73
CA ALA A 78 -1.82 8.73 9.95
C ALA A 78 -2.29 7.92 11.16
N ALA A 79 -1.43 7.81 12.17
CA ALA A 79 -1.72 7.20 13.45
C ALA A 79 -1.19 8.05 14.60
N LYS A 80 -1.77 7.85 15.80
CA LYS A 80 -1.28 8.49 17.03
C LYS A 80 -0.20 7.64 17.65
N GLU A 81 0.96 8.25 17.88
CA GLU A 81 2.08 7.65 18.59
C GLU A 81 2.65 8.65 19.61
N ASN A 82 2.72 8.24 20.87
CA ASN A 82 3.26 9.07 21.94
C ASN A 82 2.66 10.48 22.00
N GLY A 83 1.34 10.60 21.76
CA GLY A 83 0.62 11.87 21.77
C GLY A 83 0.75 12.70 20.49
N LYS A 84 1.52 12.25 19.51
CA LYS A 84 1.74 12.90 18.21
C LYS A 84 0.97 12.22 17.10
N VAL A 85 0.65 12.94 16.05
CA VAL A 85 0.02 12.39 14.85
C VAL A 85 1.10 12.17 13.79
N ILE A 86 1.43 10.91 13.55
CA ILE A 86 2.51 10.49 12.65
C ILE A 86 1.93 9.89 11.37
N ILE A 87 2.46 10.28 10.24
CA ILE A 87 2.13 9.68 8.94
C ILE A 87 2.76 8.30 8.88
N LYS A 88 1.95 7.25 8.64
CA LYS A 88 2.39 5.85 8.59
C LYS A 88 2.53 5.31 7.19
N LYS A 89 1.71 5.81 6.28
CA LYS A 89 1.73 5.39 4.87
C LYS A 89 1.46 6.60 3.99
N VAL A 90 2.17 6.67 2.89
CA VAL A 90 1.89 7.58 1.78
C VAL A 90 1.76 6.74 0.52
N GLU A 91 0.69 6.99 -0.23
CA GLU A 91 0.44 6.31 -1.49
C GLU A 91 1.32 6.94 -2.58
N PRO A 92 2.10 6.14 -3.33
CA PRO A 92 2.95 6.64 -4.42
C PRO A 92 2.17 7.47 -5.44
N ASN A 93 2.77 8.55 -5.92
CA ASN A 93 2.16 9.49 -6.87
C ASN A 93 0.91 10.23 -6.34
N SER A 94 0.59 10.09 -5.06
CA SER A 94 -0.50 10.85 -4.43
C SER A 94 -0.19 12.34 -4.32
N VAL A 95 -1.20 13.15 -4.02
CA VAL A 95 -1.00 14.57 -3.73
C VAL A 95 -0.09 14.77 -2.52
N THR A 96 -0.13 13.88 -1.54
CA THR A 96 0.75 13.88 -0.37
C THR A 96 2.21 13.62 -0.77
N ASP A 97 2.44 12.57 -1.57
CA ASP A 97 3.76 12.19 -2.08
C ASP A 97 4.38 13.32 -2.94
N LYS A 98 3.62 13.84 -3.91
CA LYS A 98 4.05 14.95 -4.79
C LYS A 98 4.41 16.24 -4.04
N ASN A 99 3.89 16.43 -2.82
CA ASN A 99 4.25 17.55 -1.96
C ASN A 99 5.41 17.22 -0.99
N GLY A 100 6.05 16.07 -1.16
CA GLY A 100 7.23 15.66 -0.41
C GLY A 100 6.95 15.32 1.05
N ILE A 101 5.72 14.94 1.38
CA ILE A 101 5.36 14.38 2.69
C ILE A 101 5.66 12.88 2.66
N ALA A 102 6.29 12.38 3.71
CA ALA A 102 6.77 11.00 3.79
C ALA A 102 6.25 10.29 5.06
N PRO A 103 6.32 8.96 5.11
CA PRO A 103 6.17 8.23 6.37
C PRO A 103 7.13 8.77 7.44
N GLU A 104 6.69 8.74 8.71
CA GLU A 104 7.35 9.27 9.90
C GLU A 104 7.36 10.80 10.02
N ASP A 105 6.78 11.55 9.08
CA ASP A 105 6.51 12.97 9.27
C ASP A 105 5.40 13.19 10.32
N GLU A 106 5.55 14.18 11.19
CA GLU A 106 4.57 14.56 12.23
C GLU A 106 3.62 15.64 11.71
N ILE A 107 2.30 15.43 11.83
CA ILE A 107 1.30 16.47 11.58
C ILE A 107 1.10 17.26 12.88
N THR A 108 1.46 18.55 12.89
CA THR A 108 1.33 19.42 14.08
C THR A 108 0.09 20.30 14.05
N LYS A 109 -0.39 20.69 12.83
CA LYS A 109 -1.60 21.50 12.65
C LYS A 109 -2.39 21.04 11.42
N VAL A 110 -3.70 21.23 11.48
CA VAL A 110 -4.61 21.08 10.32
C VAL A 110 -5.40 22.36 10.19
N ASN A 111 -5.36 22.97 9.02
CA ASN A 111 -5.98 24.28 8.74
C ASN A 111 -5.63 25.34 9.81
N GLY A 112 -4.36 25.36 10.26
CA GLY A 112 -3.87 26.28 11.28
C GLY A 112 -4.21 25.88 12.74
N VAL A 113 -5.08 24.91 12.95
CA VAL A 113 -5.44 24.41 14.30
C VAL A 113 -4.42 23.39 14.78
N LYS A 114 -3.84 23.62 15.94
CA LYS A 114 -2.85 22.72 16.54
C LYS A 114 -3.48 21.43 17.03
N ILE A 115 -2.81 20.32 16.78
CA ILE A 115 -3.26 18.98 17.15
C ILE A 115 -2.53 18.56 18.42
N GLU A 116 -3.20 18.66 19.60
CA GLU A 116 -2.64 18.28 20.89
C GLU A 116 -3.64 17.54 21.78
N GLY A 117 -3.15 16.66 22.65
CA GLY A 117 -3.92 15.98 23.68
C GLY A 117 -5.14 15.23 23.17
N LYS A 118 -6.33 15.48 23.75
CA LYS A 118 -7.60 14.85 23.31
C LYS A 118 -8.00 15.22 21.89
N LEU A 119 -7.58 16.39 21.38
CA LEU A 119 -7.82 16.79 19.99
C LEU A 119 -7.12 15.83 19.03
N SER A 120 -5.95 15.26 19.37
CA SER A 120 -5.28 14.26 18.53
C SER A 120 -6.15 13.02 18.28
N ASP A 121 -6.91 12.56 19.28
CA ASP A 121 -7.81 11.41 19.14
C ASP A 121 -9.01 11.74 18.26
N ILE A 122 -9.56 12.94 18.44
CA ILE A 122 -10.66 13.46 17.62
C ILE A 122 -10.17 13.64 16.17
N TRP A 123 -8.98 14.20 15.96
CA TRP A 123 -8.43 14.44 14.64
C TRP A 123 -8.03 13.15 13.92
N ILE A 124 -7.46 12.17 14.60
CA ILE A 124 -7.20 10.85 13.97
C ILE A 124 -8.51 10.17 13.60
N ARG A 125 -9.49 10.18 14.49
CA ARG A 125 -10.82 9.66 14.21
C ARG A 125 -11.52 10.44 13.12
N ASP A 126 -11.40 11.77 13.12
CA ASP A 126 -12.07 12.66 12.18
C ASP A 126 -11.28 12.84 10.88
N LEU A 127 -9.94 12.74 10.85
CA LEU A 127 -9.14 12.57 9.65
C LEU A 127 -9.44 11.25 8.96
N ASN A 128 -9.75 10.21 9.74
CA ASN A 128 -10.11 8.90 9.22
C ASN A 128 -11.60 8.76 8.90
N ILE A 129 -12.49 9.58 9.51
CA ILE A 129 -13.96 9.42 9.43
C ILE A 129 -14.69 10.69 9.01
N LYS A 130 -14.18 11.88 9.35
CA LYS A 130 -14.89 13.16 9.15
C LYS A 130 -13.94 14.30 8.80
N LEU A 131 -13.18 14.15 7.73
CA LEU A 131 -12.47 15.33 7.22
C LEU A 131 -13.42 16.52 7.12
N PRO A 132 -12.97 17.75 7.46
CA PRO A 132 -13.77 18.97 7.35
C PRO A 132 -14.31 19.23 5.94
N ILE A 133 -13.94 18.43 4.95
CA ILE A 133 -14.50 18.37 3.58
C ILE A 133 -16.03 18.34 3.61
N MET A 134 -16.63 17.72 4.63
CA MET A 134 -18.09 17.63 4.75
C MET A 134 -18.72 18.93 5.29
N LYS A 135 -17.95 19.90 5.77
CA LYS A 135 -18.47 21.18 6.31
C LYS A 135 -17.96 22.43 5.57
N GLY A 136 -17.67 22.34 4.27
CA GLY A 136 -17.43 23.52 3.45
C GLY A 136 -15.99 23.83 3.06
N CYS A 137 -15.01 23.01 3.38
CA CYS A 137 -13.68 23.06 2.76
C CYS A 137 -13.78 22.46 1.35
N LYS A 138 -14.11 23.30 0.38
CA LYS A 138 -14.43 22.82 -0.97
C LYS A 138 -13.24 22.30 -1.77
N GLU A 139 -11.98 22.63 -1.42
CA GLU A 139 -10.88 22.35 -2.35
C GLU A 139 -9.54 21.93 -1.73
N ASN A 140 -9.15 22.40 -0.54
CA ASN A 140 -7.83 22.17 0.02
C ASN A 140 -7.83 21.94 1.54
N VAL A 141 -6.90 21.13 2.03
CA VAL A 141 -6.58 21.00 3.46
C VAL A 141 -5.11 21.42 3.66
N THR A 142 -4.86 22.35 4.58
CA THR A 142 -3.49 22.76 4.92
C THR A 142 -3.00 21.94 6.12
N LEU A 143 -1.96 21.15 5.92
CA LEU A 143 -1.26 20.44 6.96
C LEU A 143 0.02 21.18 7.32
N THR A 144 0.29 21.36 8.62
CA THR A 144 1.62 21.76 9.08
C THR A 144 2.38 20.49 9.45
N ILE A 145 3.42 20.21 8.69
CA ILE A 145 4.24 19.00 8.78
C ILE A 145 5.55 19.35 9.44
N LYS A 146 5.89 18.63 10.50
CA LYS A 146 7.18 18.72 11.18
C LYS A 146 8.05 17.55 10.74
N LYS A 147 9.19 17.86 10.16
CA LYS A 147 10.30 16.96 9.85
C LYS A 147 11.40 17.08 10.90
N LYS A 148 12.41 16.22 10.81
CA LYS A 148 13.53 16.20 11.78
C LYS A 148 14.15 17.60 12.02
N PHE A 149 14.24 18.42 10.99
CA PHE A 149 14.94 19.71 11.06
C PHE A 149 14.11 20.91 10.56
N SER A 150 12.84 20.72 10.22
CA SER A 150 12.01 21.79 9.66
C SER A 150 10.52 21.57 9.96
N GLU A 151 9.79 22.68 9.99
CA GLU A 151 8.32 22.66 10.01
C GLU A 151 7.81 23.48 8.83
N LYS A 152 6.87 22.92 8.06
CA LYS A 152 6.34 23.56 6.85
C LYS A 152 4.83 23.33 6.74
N SER A 153 4.09 24.37 6.39
CA SER A 153 2.69 24.26 6.03
C SER A 153 2.54 23.95 4.55
N ILE A 154 1.77 22.93 4.24
CA ILE A 154 1.55 22.39 2.91
C ILE A 154 0.05 22.30 2.67
N SER A 155 -0.43 22.92 1.60
CA SER A 155 -1.83 22.83 1.18
C SER A 155 -2.01 21.65 0.22
N LEU A 156 -2.83 20.69 0.60
CA LEU A 156 -3.16 19.53 -0.20
C LEU A 156 -4.52 19.73 -0.85
N ALA A 157 -4.56 19.72 -2.16
CA ALA A 157 -5.81 19.67 -2.91
C ALA A 157 -6.45 18.28 -2.77
N ILE A 158 -7.77 18.21 -2.80
CA ILE A 158 -8.46 16.92 -2.92
C ILE A 158 -8.08 16.31 -4.26
N GLY A 159 -7.38 15.18 -4.18
CA GLY A 159 -6.88 14.45 -5.34
C GLY A 159 -7.88 13.45 -5.90
N ASN A 160 -7.39 12.59 -6.76
CA ASN A 160 -8.13 11.41 -7.21
C ASN A 160 -8.45 10.51 -6.03
N HIS A 161 -9.60 9.86 -6.08
CA HIS A 161 -9.97 8.90 -5.05
C HIS A 161 -9.05 7.68 -5.11
N TYR A 162 -8.16 7.54 -4.12
CA TYR A 162 -7.27 6.38 -4.00
C TYR A 162 -8.07 5.20 -3.48
N LYS A 163 -8.12 4.16 -4.29
CA LYS A 163 -8.89 2.96 -4.01
C LYS A 163 -8.02 1.91 -3.35
N LEU A 164 -8.63 1.03 -2.57
CA LEU A 164 -8.01 -0.20 -2.10
C LEU A 164 -8.24 -1.29 -3.12
N LEU A 165 -7.25 -2.17 -3.27
CA LEU A 165 -7.39 -3.43 -3.99
C LEU A 165 -7.76 -4.52 -2.99
N GLU A 166 -8.86 -5.21 -3.23
CA GLU A 166 -9.36 -6.30 -2.39
C GLU A 166 -9.41 -7.60 -3.20
N PHE A 167 -8.86 -8.68 -2.61
CA PHE A 167 -8.95 -10.00 -3.19
C PHE A 167 -10.26 -10.64 -2.76
N LEU A 168 -11.09 -11.00 -3.71
CA LEU A 168 -12.36 -11.66 -3.47
C LEU A 168 -12.35 -13.06 -4.08
N ARG A 169 -13.03 -14.02 -3.43
CA ARG A 169 -13.27 -15.33 -3.99
C ARG A 169 -14.42 -15.24 -5.00
N LYS A 170 -14.25 -15.78 -6.20
CA LYS A 170 -15.36 -15.92 -7.14
C LYS A 170 -16.41 -16.86 -6.54
N GLU A 171 -17.68 -16.49 -6.65
CA GLU A 171 -18.80 -17.30 -6.14
C GLU A 171 -18.88 -18.65 -6.84
N LYS A 172 -18.59 -18.66 -8.14
CA LYS A 172 -18.56 -19.89 -8.96
C LYS A 172 -17.11 -20.19 -9.33
N ALA A 173 -16.43 -20.97 -8.51
CA ALA A 173 -15.11 -21.50 -8.82
C ALA A 173 -15.23 -22.90 -9.41
N THR A 174 -14.35 -23.24 -10.36
CA THR A 174 -14.22 -24.61 -10.88
C THR A 174 -13.58 -25.53 -9.85
N ASP A 175 -13.72 -26.85 -10.03
CA ASP A 175 -13.09 -27.83 -9.13
C ASP A 175 -11.58 -27.69 -9.09
N ASP A 176 -10.94 -27.44 -10.23
CA ASP A 176 -9.48 -27.18 -10.31
C ASP A 176 -9.07 -25.95 -9.51
N GLN A 177 -9.86 -24.87 -9.56
CA GLN A 177 -9.62 -23.66 -8.78
C GLN A 177 -9.78 -23.91 -7.28
N LEU A 178 -10.74 -24.74 -6.88
CA LEU A 178 -10.93 -25.13 -5.48
C LEU A 178 -9.77 -26.00 -4.97
N ILE A 179 -9.29 -26.93 -5.78
CA ILE A 179 -8.10 -27.76 -5.48
C ILE A 179 -6.87 -26.86 -5.30
N LEU A 180 -6.63 -25.93 -6.24
CA LEU A 180 -5.50 -25.02 -6.17
C LEU A 180 -5.54 -24.15 -4.90
N ARG A 181 -6.71 -23.63 -4.52
CA ARG A 181 -6.87 -22.87 -3.27
C ARG A 181 -6.55 -23.70 -2.04
N LYS A 182 -6.97 -24.96 -2.01
CA LYS A 182 -6.71 -25.87 -0.90
C LYS A 182 -5.21 -26.13 -0.73
N VAL A 183 -4.49 -26.30 -1.83
CA VAL A 183 -3.01 -26.48 -1.81
C VAL A 183 -2.31 -25.20 -1.32
N TRP A 184 -2.84 -24.02 -1.65
CA TRP A 184 -2.26 -22.76 -1.18
C TRP A 184 -2.53 -22.44 0.30
N SER A 185 -3.57 -23.03 0.87
CA SER A 185 -3.97 -22.77 2.26
C SER A 185 -3.48 -23.85 3.25
N SER A 186 -2.81 -24.88 2.76
CA SER A 186 -2.17 -25.93 3.56
C SER A 186 -0.71 -25.59 3.82
#